data_44590e8f5d88016614b9aba373c7cc48
#
_entry.id   44590e8f5d88016614b9aba373c7cc48
#
_cell.length_a   1.000
_cell.length_b   1.000
_cell.length_c   1.000
_cell.angle_alpha   90.00
_cell.angle_beta   90.00
_cell.angle_gamma   90.00
#
_symmetry.space_group_name_H-M   'P 1'
#
loop_
_entity.id
_entity.type
_entity.pdbx_description
1 polymer ?
#
loop_
_entity_poly.entity_id
_entity_poly.type
_entity_poly.pdbx_seq_one_letter_code
_entity_poly.pdbx_strand_id
1 'polypeptide(L)'
;MSRKKIKNPLIKRIPKEIIGDWKKYLVVFLFLVLTIGFVSGMYVANDSMLTSADEGVSKYKQEDGHFELKDKADSELVTAIESGEVKTALDEKDSDSSKTPVTLYENFYRNETEDYDADGKKDGTIRVYTKTEDINLACLIEGSFPQNENEIAVDRMHAENVGMKVGDTI
;
A
#
# COMPACT_ATOMS: atom_id res chain seq x y z
N MET A 1 -49.06 25.04 -52.33
CA MET A 1 -49.79 24.59 -51.12
C MET A 1 -48.80 24.33 -50.01
N SER A 2 -48.71 25.24 -49.02
CA SER A 2 -47.79 25.11 -47.86
C SER A 2 -48.44 24.20 -46.83
N ARG A 3 -47.81 23.02 -46.55
CA ARG A 3 -48.26 22.09 -45.51
C ARG A 3 -47.99 22.74 -44.13
N LYS A 4 -49.03 23.18 -43.42
CA LYS A 4 -48.94 23.60 -42.02
C LYS A 4 -48.40 22.43 -41.19
N LYS A 5 -47.19 22.58 -40.65
CA LYS A 5 -46.60 21.62 -39.67
C LYS A 5 -47.51 21.59 -38.44
N ILE A 6 -48.20 20.46 -38.22
CA ILE A 6 -49.03 20.23 -37.03
C ILE A 6 -48.07 20.19 -35.84
N LYS A 7 -48.06 21.23 -35.01
CA LYS A 7 -47.28 21.26 -33.76
C LYS A 7 -47.93 20.28 -32.78
N ASN A 8 -47.17 19.22 -32.41
CA ASN A 8 -47.63 18.23 -31.45
C ASN A 8 -47.96 18.90 -30.10
N PRO A 9 -49.22 18.84 -29.61
CA PRO A 9 -49.63 19.53 -28.40
C PRO A 9 -48.90 19.02 -27.11
N LEU A 10 -48.36 17.82 -27.15
CA LEU A 10 -47.58 17.21 -26.05
C LEU A 10 -46.31 18.00 -25.75
N ILE A 11 -45.66 18.57 -26.76
CA ILE A 11 -44.42 19.35 -26.59
C ILE A 11 -44.61 20.56 -25.68
N LYS A 12 -45.81 21.14 -25.64
CA LYS A 12 -46.14 22.29 -24.78
C LYS A 12 -46.55 21.85 -23.36
N ARG A 13 -47.00 20.61 -23.19
CA ARG A 13 -47.51 20.11 -21.93
C ARG A 13 -46.36 19.60 -21.03
N ILE A 14 -45.36 18.97 -21.63
CA ILE A 14 -44.19 18.42 -20.93
C ILE A 14 -43.48 19.47 -20.05
N PRO A 15 -43.07 20.64 -20.54
CA PRO A 15 -42.42 21.64 -19.68
C PRO A 15 -43.28 22.15 -18.54
N LYS A 16 -44.61 22.25 -18.77
CA LYS A 16 -45.55 22.67 -17.69
C LYS A 16 -45.68 21.66 -16.59
N GLU A 17 -45.69 20.37 -16.91
CA GLU A 17 -45.75 19.29 -15.94
C GLU A 17 -44.41 19.17 -15.16
N ILE A 18 -43.29 19.32 -15.84
CA ILE A 18 -41.94 19.31 -15.19
C ILE A 18 -41.84 20.48 -14.20
N ILE A 19 -42.28 21.68 -14.58
CA ILE A 19 -42.24 22.86 -13.69
C ILE A 19 -43.22 22.71 -12.53
N GLY A 20 -44.41 22.14 -12.76
CA GLY A 20 -45.42 21.93 -11.71
C GLY A 20 -44.99 20.91 -10.65
N ASP A 21 -44.35 19.83 -11.06
CA ASP A 21 -43.90 18.75 -10.21
C ASP A 21 -42.36 18.70 -9.99
N TRP A 22 -41.67 19.82 -10.17
CA TRP A 22 -40.21 19.90 -10.18
C TRP A 22 -39.56 19.26 -8.95
N LYS A 23 -40.23 19.32 -7.79
CA LYS A 23 -39.74 18.71 -6.54
C LYS A 23 -39.62 17.18 -6.66
N LYS A 24 -40.56 16.52 -7.33
CA LYS A 24 -40.51 15.07 -7.55
C LYS A 24 -39.36 14.71 -8.49
N TYR A 25 -39.18 15.45 -9.57
CA TYR A 25 -38.08 15.23 -10.51
C TYR A 25 -36.73 15.55 -9.89
N LEU A 26 -36.64 16.57 -9.03
CA LEU A 26 -35.43 16.88 -8.28
C LEU A 26 -35.01 15.72 -7.36
N VAL A 27 -35.96 15.12 -6.62
CA VAL A 27 -35.66 13.98 -5.75
C VAL A 27 -35.15 12.78 -6.56
N VAL A 28 -35.79 12.45 -7.69
CA VAL A 28 -35.34 11.37 -8.57
C VAL A 28 -33.97 11.67 -9.15
N PHE A 29 -33.73 12.90 -9.59
CA PHE A 29 -32.42 13.33 -10.10
C PHE A 29 -31.32 13.21 -9.04
N LEU A 30 -31.56 13.70 -7.83
CA LEU A 30 -30.61 13.57 -6.73
C LEU A 30 -30.33 12.10 -6.38
N PHE A 31 -31.36 11.27 -6.36
CA PHE A 31 -31.19 9.85 -6.12
C PHE A 31 -30.33 9.20 -7.21
N LEU A 32 -30.56 9.52 -8.47
CA LEU A 32 -29.73 9.01 -9.57
C LEU A 32 -28.27 9.47 -9.46
N VAL A 33 -28.06 10.77 -9.17
CA VAL A 33 -26.70 11.33 -8.99
C VAL A 33 -25.98 10.64 -7.83
N LEU A 34 -26.66 10.45 -6.69
CA LEU A 34 -26.08 9.76 -5.52
C LEU A 34 -25.76 8.30 -5.85
N THR A 35 -26.68 7.59 -6.52
CA THR A 35 -26.47 6.17 -6.87
C THR A 35 -25.29 6.01 -7.83
N ILE A 36 -25.26 6.80 -8.89
CA ILE A 36 -24.18 6.76 -9.89
C ILE A 36 -22.86 7.18 -9.23
N GLY A 37 -22.88 8.26 -8.45
CA GLY A 37 -21.68 8.75 -7.75
C GLY A 37 -21.13 7.74 -6.75
N PHE A 38 -21.98 7.07 -5.99
CA PHE A 38 -21.59 6.03 -5.04
C PHE A 38 -20.95 4.83 -5.75
N VAL A 39 -21.63 4.29 -6.76
CA VAL A 39 -21.13 3.13 -7.52
C VAL A 39 -19.82 3.48 -8.23
N SER A 40 -19.76 4.61 -8.92
CA SER A 40 -18.54 5.06 -9.59
C SER A 40 -17.40 5.28 -8.61
N GLY A 41 -17.69 5.89 -7.46
CA GLY A 41 -16.71 6.10 -6.40
C GLY A 41 -16.13 4.80 -5.85
N MET A 42 -16.96 3.78 -5.65
CA MET A 42 -16.49 2.45 -5.24
C MET A 42 -15.57 1.81 -6.29
N TYR A 43 -15.92 1.89 -7.57
CA TYR A 43 -15.07 1.35 -8.64
C TYR A 43 -13.72 2.05 -8.70
N VAL A 44 -13.71 3.37 -8.67
CA VAL A 44 -12.46 4.16 -8.70
C VAL A 44 -11.60 3.86 -7.48
N ALA A 45 -12.20 3.78 -6.28
CA ALA A 45 -11.46 3.47 -5.07
C ALA A 45 -10.83 2.07 -5.11
N ASN A 46 -11.59 1.07 -5.57
CA ASN A 46 -11.09 -0.30 -5.70
C ASN A 46 -9.97 -0.40 -6.74
N ASP A 47 -10.13 0.21 -7.89
CA ASP A 47 -9.12 0.20 -8.96
C ASP A 47 -7.83 0.92 -8.52
N SER A 48 -7.98 2.07 -7.88
CA SER A 48 -6.83 2.81 -7.32
C SER A 48 -6.09 2.02 -6.25
N MET A 49 -6.82 1.26 -5.41
CA MET A 49 -6.21 0.43 -4.37
C MET A 49 -5.41 -0.74 -4.97
N LEU A 50 -5.97 -1.42 -5.97
CA LEU A 50 -5.30 -2.52 -6.67
C LEU A 50 -4.06 -2.02 -7.42
N THR A 51 -4.20 -0.92 -8.16
CA THR A 51 -3.08 -0.31 -8.89
C THR A 51 -1.96 0.11 -7.94
N SER A 52 -2.30 0.73 -6.80
CA SER A 52 -1.31 1.14 -5.81
C SER A 52 -0.61 -0.06 -5.16
N ALA A 53 -1.32 -1.18 -4.96
CA ALA A 53 -0.72 -2.40 -4.45
C ALA A 53 0.28 -2.99 -5.45
N ASP A 54 -0.11 -3.16 -6.71
CA ASP A 54 0.74 -3.73 -7.76
C ASP A 54 1.97 -2.84 -8.05
N GLU A 55 1.75 -1.52 -8.15
CA GLU A 55 2.84 -0.55 -8.34
C GLU A 55 3.76 -0.52 -7.11
N GLY A 56 3.22 -0.66 -5.91
CA GLY A 56 3.97 -0.71 -4.67
C GLY A 56 4.96 -1.85 -4.64
N VAL A 57 4.53 -3.07 -4.98
CA VAL A 57 5.39 -4.25 -5.07
C VAL A 57 6.55 -4.01 -6.02
N SER A 58 6.27 -3.54 -7.23
CA SER A 58 7.30 -3.31 -8.26
C SER A 58 8.21 -2.13 -7.91
N LYS A 59 7.66 -1.02 -7.44
CA LYS A 59 8.38 0.23 -7.16
C LYS A 59 9.34 0.10 -5.98
N TYR A 60 8.89 -0.59 -4.93
CA TYR A 60 9.68 -0.77 -3.72
C TYR A 60 10.40 -2.11 -3.67
N LYS A 61 10.36 -2.88 -4.76
CA LYS A 61 11.03 -4.19 -4.88
C LYS A 61 10.73 -5.08 -3.66
N GLN A 62 9.44 -5.20 -3.35
CA GLN A 62 9.01 -5.96 -2.20
C GLN A 62 9.48 -7.41 -2.31
N GLU A 63 9.97 -7.96 -1.22
CA GLU A 63 10.38 -9.36 -1.14
C GLU A 63 9.21 -10.32 -1.30
N ASP A 64 9.46 -11.49 -1.89
CA ASP A 64 8.48 -12.58 -1.97
C ASP A 64 8.34 -13.31 -0.63
N GLY A 65 9.36 -13.25 0.21
CA GLY A 65 9.36 -13.83 1.54
C GLY A 65 10.67 -13.60 2.27
N HIS A 66 10.66 -13.82 3.57
CA HIS A 66 11.85 -13.73 4.40
C HIS A 66 11.90 -14.86 5.41
N PHE A 67 13.09 -15.16 5.85
CA PHE A 67 13.34 -16.07 6.97
C PHE A 67 14.50 -15.55 7.81
N GLU A 68 14.54 -15.95 9.05
CA GLU A 68 15.54 -15.51 10.01
C GLU A 68 16.38 -16.72 10.46
N LEU A 69 17.67 -16.57 10.41
CA LEU A 69 18.63 -17.56 10.93
C LEU A 69 19.18 -17.08 12.27
N LYS A 70 19.45 -18.00 13.16
CA LYS A 70 20.07 -17.69 14.45
C LYS A 70 21.51 -17.19 14.29
N ASP A 71 22.23 -17.79 13.37
CA ASP A 71 23.64 -17.48 13.09
C ASP A 71 23.77 -17.08 11.61
N LYS A 72 24.79 -16.31 11.28
CA LYS A 72 25.06 -15.90 9.91
C LYS A 72 25.26 -17.12 9.01
N ALA A 73 24.54 -17.15 7.87
CA ALA A 73 24.72 -18.18 6.85
C ALA A 73 26.13 -18.14 6.28
N ASP A 74 26.71 -19.30 6.07
CA ASP A 74 27.95 -19.43 5.28
C ASP A 74 27.64 -19.41 3.77
N SER A 75 28.69 -19.28 2.96
CA SER A 75 28.54 -19.21 1.51
C SER A 75 28.01 -20.52 0.89
N GLU A 76 28.24 -21.65 1.53
CA GLU A 76 27.78 -22.96 1.07
C GLU A 76 26.26 -23.06 1.24
N LEU A 77 25.74 -22.68 2.40
CA LEU A 77 24.29 -22.65 2.69
C LEU A 77 23.57 -21.65 1.78
N VAL A 78 24.13 -20.45 1.59
CA VAL A 78 23.57 -19.44 0.67
C VAL A 78 23.45 -20.02 -0.74
N THR A 79 24.54 -20.61 -1.26
CA THR A 79 24.53 -21.20 -2.61
C THR A 79 23.54 -22.36 -2.72
N ALA A 80 23.43 -23.20 -1.70
CA ALA A 80 22.48 -24.31 -1.68
C ALA A 80 21.02 -23.83 -1.71
N ILE A 81 20.70 -22.77 -0.96
CA ILE A 81 19.35 -22.16 -0.96
C ILE A 81 19.06 -21.54 -2.32
N GLU A 82 19.97 -20.75 -2.87
CA GLU A 82 19.79 -20.07 -4.17
C GLU A 82 19.63 -21.06 -5.33
N SER A 83 20.32 -22.20 -5.28
CA SER A 83 20.18 -23.27 -6.28
C SER A 83 18.89 -24.10 -6.13
N GLY A 84 18.16 -23.93 -5.04
CA GLY A 84 16.98 -24.73 -4.70
C GLY A 84 17.32 -26.18 -4.30
N GLU A 85 18.55 -26.43 -3.85
CA GLU A 85 18.98 -27.78 -3.42
C GLU A 85 18.56 -28.12 -1.99
N VAL A 86 18.21 -27.11 -1.20
CA VAL A 86 17.71 -27.31 0.16
C VAL A 86 16.30 -27.86 0.13
N LYS A 87 16.13 -29.11 0.55
CA LYS A 87 14.81 -29.74 0.68
C LYS A 87 14.09 -29.19 1.91
N THR A 88 12.89 -28.73 1.71
CA THR A 88 12.00 -28.38 2.82
C THR A 88 11.12 -29.58 3.20
N ALA A 89 10.54 -29.56 4.40
CA ALA A 89 9.60 -30.61 4.84
C ALA A 89 8.32 -30.68 3.97
N LEU A 90 8.11 -29.74 3.07
CA LEU A 90 6.99 -29.70 2.14
C LEU A 90 7.30 -30.46 0.85
N ASP A 91 8.57 -30.63 0.49
CA ASP A 91 9.01 -31.26 -0.75
C ASP A 91 8.83 -32.80 -0.76
N GLU A 92 8.56 -33.42 0.39
CA GLU A 92 8.31 -34.85 0.49
C GLU A 92 6.95 -35.29 -0.13
N LYS A 93 6.04 -34.36 -0.37
CA LYS A 93 4.68 -34.65 -0.87
C LYS A 93 4.48 -34.44 -2.37
N ASP A 94 5.26 -33.61 -3.01
CA ASP A 94 5.17 -33.35 -4.44
C ASP A 94 6.46 -33.77 -5.15
N SER A 95 6.40 -34.90 -5.84
CA SER A 95 7.53 -35.47 -6.60
C SER A 95 7.89 -34.66 -7.87
N ASP A 96 7.28 -33.53 -8.09
CA ASP A 96 7.52 -32.64 -9.23
C ASP A 96 8.03 -31.24 -8.73
N SER A 97 9.00 -31.27 -7.82
CA SER A 97 9.68 -30.07 -7.36
C SER A 97 10.54 -29.50 -8.49
N SER A 98 9.95 -28.65 -9.31
CA SER A 98 10.72 -27.76 -10.15
C SER A 98 11.54 -26.88 -9.21
N LYS A 99 12.88 -27.03 -9.25
CA LYS A 99 13.80 -26.15 -8.49
C LYS A 99 13.52 -24.71 -8.91
N THR A 100 13.04 -23.93 -7.99
CA THR A 100 12.82 -22.49 -8.22
C THR A 100 14.05 -21.75 -7.73
N PRO A 101 14.86 -21.19 -8.60
CA PRO A 101 16.00 -20.39 -8.19
C PRO A 101 15.49 -19.15 -7.45
N VAL A 102 16.13 -18.81 -6.35
CA VAL A 102 15.86 -17.61 -5.57
C VAL A 102 17.10 -16.75 -5.50
N THR A 103 16.92 -15.47 -5.27
CA THR A 103 18.03 -14.55 -4.99
C THR A 103 17.92 -14.12 -3.53
N LEU A 104 18.98 -14.32 -2.78
CA LEU A 104 19.02 -13.98 -1.37
C LEU A 104 19.64 -12.58 -1.17
N TYR A 105 19.02 -11.79 -0.34
CA TYR A 105 19.52 -10.51 0.12
C TYR A 105 19.73 -10.57 1.62
N GLU A 106 20.96 -10.39 2.07
CA GLU A 106 21.27 -10.33 3.49
C GLU A 106 20.72 -9.04 4.10
N ASN A 107 20.03 -9.17 5.21
CA ASN A 107 19.59 -8.02 6.01
C ASN A 107 19.83 -8.30 7.48
N PHE A 108 20.44 -7.38 8.17
CA PHE A 108 20.76 -7.50 9.60
C PHE A 108 20.01 -6.43 10.37
N TYR A 109 19.61 -6.81 11.58
CA TYR A 109 19.03 -5.85 12.50
C TYR A 109 19.74 -5.91 13.86
N ARG A 110 19.62 -4.85 14.59
CA ARG A 110 20.07 -4.71 15.96
C ARG A 110 18.90 -4.27 16.84
N ASN A 111 18.77 -4.87 18.01
CA ASN A 111 17.78 -4.42 18.98
C ASN A 111 18.40 -3.33 19.84
N GLU A 112 17.76 -2.18 19.88
CA GLU A 112 18.17 -1.04 20.71
C GLU A 112 17.04 -0.65 21.67
N THR A 113 17.42 0.02 22.73
CA THR A 113 16.45 0.58 23.67
C THR A 113 16.05 1.99 23.22
N GLU A 114 14.79 2.29 23.36
CA GLU A 114 14.21 3.56 23.02
C GLU A 114 13.87 4.36 24.27
N ASP A 115 14.11 5.68 24.22
CA ASP A 115 13.70 6.68 25.20
C ASP A 115 13.13 7.86 24.40
N TYR A 116 11.86 7.70 23.94
CA TYR A 116 11.24 8.62 22.96
C TYR A 116 10.88 9.99 23.57
N ASP A 117 10.80 10.11 24.90
CA ASP A 117 10.52 11.39 25.58
C ASP A 117 11.78 12.00 26.23
N ALA A 118 12.92 11.35 26.08
CA ALA A 118 14.23 11.77 26.57
C ALA A 118 14.27 11.99 28.12
N ASP A 119 13.50 11.22 28.87
CA ASP A 119 13.46 11.30 30.36
C ASP A 119 14.56 10.47 31.02
N GLY A 120 15.37 9.79 30.24
CA GLY A 120 16.47 8.93 30.69
C GLY A 120 16.03 7.53 31.11
N LYS A 121 14.79 7.14 30.86
CA LYS A 121 14.28 5.82 31.11
C LYS A 121 14.01 5.07 29.82
N LYS A 122 13.96 3.77 29.93
CA LYS A 122 13.64 2.91 28.82
C LYS A 122 12.13 2.85 28.62
N ASP A 123 11.65 3.32 27.45
CA ASP A 123 10.24 3.25 27.04
C ASP A 123 9.92 2.00 26.24
N GLY A 124 10.89 1.55 25.42
CA GLY A 124 10.66 0.41 24.55
C GLY A 124 11.93 -0.26 24.04
N THR A 125 11.73 -1.12 23.06
CA THR A 125 12.81 -1.73 22.28
C THR A 125 12.44 -1.62 20.82
N ILE A 126 13.35 -1.08 20.02
CA ILE A 126 13.22 -0.96 18.57
C ILE A 126 14.19 -1.88 17.85
N ARG A 127 13.82 -2.28 16.63
CA ARG A 127 14.72 -2.96 15.70
C ARG A 127 15.27 -1.96 14.70
N VAL A 128 16.57 -1.83 14.66
CA VAL A 128 17.27 -0.96 13.71
C VAL A 128 17.84 -1.80 12.60
N TYR A 129 17.39 -1.56 11.38
CA TYR A 129 17.83 -2.25 10.17
C TYR A 129 18.78 -1.39 9.36
N THR A 130 19.66 -2.02 8.62
CA THR A 130 20.43 -1.33 7.59
C THR A 130 19.50 -0.99 6.41
N LYS A 131 19.67 0.20 5.84
CA LYS A 131 18.93 0.59 4.63
C LYS A 131 19.25 -0.37 3.49
N THR A 132 18.23 -0.95 2.89
CA THR A 132 18.33 -1.79 1.71
C THR A 132 18.27 -0.95 0.42
N GLU A 133 19.00 -1.37 -0.62
CA GLU A 133 19.06 -0.67 -1.93
C GLU A 133 18.49 -1.51 -3.07
N ASP A 134 18.50 -2.81 -2.90
CA ASP A 134 18.10 -3.75 -3.95
C ASP A 134 16.73 -4.39 -3.73
N ILE A 135 16.27 -4.45 -2.49
CA ILE A 135 15.02 -5.08 -2.06
C ILE A 135 14.40 -4.29 -0.92
N ASN A 136 13.08 -4.34 -0.77
CA ASN A 136 12.33 -3.66 0.31
C ASN A 136 12.71 -2.18 0.47
N LEU A 137 12.67 -1.45 -0.63
CA LEU A 137 13.06 -0.04 -0.64
C LEU A 137 12.16 0.78 0.28
N ALA A 138 12.77 1.52 1.19
CA ALA A 138 12.01 2.37 2.10
C ALA A 138 11.35 3.54 1.35
N CYS A 139 10.09 3.82 1.71
CA CYS A 139 9.32 4.96 1.21
C CYS A 139 9.45 6.12 2.20
N LEU A 140 10.16 7.17 1.80
CA LEU A 140 10.27 8.37 2.61
C LEU A 140 8.98 9.19 2.51
N ILE A 141 8.37 9.49 3.65
CA ILE A 141 7.13 10.28 3.75
C ILE A 141 7.45 11.71 4.15
N GLU A 142 8.37 11.89 5.12
CA GLU A 142 8.77 13.19 5.64
C GLU A 142 10.26 13.20 5.99
N GLY A 143 10.90 14.34 5.90
CA GLY A 143 12.32 14.50 6.23
C GLY A 143 13.27 14.01 5.13
N SER A 144 14.37 13.42 5.53
CA SER A 144 15.41 12.86 4.64
C SER A 144 15.90 11.51 5.17
N PHE A 145 16.44 10.68 4.28
CA PHE A 145 17.13 9.47 4.75
C PHE A 145 18.36 9.84 5.57
N PRO A 146 18.71 9.02 6.58
CA PRO A 146 19.91 9.21 7.39
C PRO A 146 21.16 9.41 6.53
N GLN A 147 21.94 10.42 6.88
CA GLN A 147 23.21 10.75 6.23
C GLN A 147 24.41 10.55 7.16
N ASN A 148 24.17 10.51 8.46
CA ASN A 148 25.18 10.39 9.50
C ASN A 148 24.89 9.19 10.39
N GLU A 149 25.92 8.73 11.11
CA GLU A 149 25.83 7.56 11.99
C GLU A 149 24.84 7.70 13.15
N ASN A 150 24.49 8.94 13.52
CA ASN A 150 23.57 9.23 14.64
C ASN A 150 22.15 9.56 14.15
N GLU A 151 21.84 9.32 12.91
CA GLU A 151 20.52 9.57 12.33
C GLU A 151 19.84 8.25 12.01
N ILE A 152 18.54 8.19 12.27
CA ILE A 152 17.70 7.06 11.90
C ILE A 152 16.44 7.53 11.20
N ALA A 153 15.85 6.68 10.39
CA ALA A 153 14.50 6.84 9.88
C ALA A 153 13.57 5.94 10.72
N VAL A 154 12.46 6.51 11.16
CA VAL A 154 11.50 5.83 12.04
C VAL A 154 10.24 5.50 11.25
N ASP A 155 9.62 4.35 11.55
CA ASP A 155 8.34 3.98 10.97
C ASP A 155 7.26 5.02 11.30
N ARG A 156 6.45 5.35 10.30
CA ARG A 156 5.41 6.37 10.44
C ARG A 156 4.42 6.07 11.56
N MET A 157 3.97 4.83 11.66
CA MET A 157 2.97 4.47 12.68
C MET A 157 3.54 4.60 14.09
N HIS A 158 4.82 4.23 14.25
CA HIS A 158 5.49 4.41 15.52
C HIS A 158 5.64 5.90 15.87
N ALA A 159 6.14 6.70 14.95
CA ALA A 159 6.30 8.14 15.15
C ALA A 159 4.95 8.84 15.48
N GLU A 160 3.88 8.50 14.78
CA GLU A 160 2.53 9.02 15.04
C GLU A 160 2.03 8.61 16.45
N ASN A 161 2.26 7.36 16.86
CA ASN A 161 1.80 6.84 18.16
C ASN A 161 2.49 7.52 19.36
N VAL A 162 3.77 7.82 19.24
CA VAL A 162 4.56 8.46 20.31
C VAL A 162 4.65 9.99 20.15
N GLY A 163 4.11 10.55 19.06
CA GLY A 163 4.11 11.99 18.79
C GLY A 163 5.45 12.54 18.34
N MET A 164 6.32 11.68 17.82
CA MET A 164 7.67 12.02 17.33
C MET A 164 7.63 12.81 16.04
N LYS A 165 8.60 13.72 15.88
CA LYS A 165 8.74 14.57 14.69
C LYS A 165 10.15 14.51 14.14
N VAL A 166 10.27 14.88 12.86
CA VAL A 166 11.59 15.00 12.22
C VAL A 166 12.47 15.99 12.98
N GLY A 167 13.63 15.52 13.40
CA GLY A 167 14.62 16.28 14.19
C GLY A 167 14.58 16.02 15.70
N ASP A 168 13.64 15.23 16.18
CA ASP A 168 13.66 14.77 17.58
C ASP A 168 14.80 13.77 17.82
N THR A 169 15.15 13.56 19.06
CA THR A 169 16.18 12.60 19.52
C THR A 169 15.48 11.49 20.30
N ILE A 170 15.91 10.27 20.12
CA ILE A 170 15.40 9.07 20.80
C ILE A 170 16.54 8.32 21.50
#